data_ad963f4426145cd1d70450c290814ad9
#
_entry.id   ad963f4426145cd1d70450c290814ad9
#
_cell.length_a   1.000
_cell.length_b   1.000
_cell.length_c   1.000
_cell.angle_alpha   90.00
_cell.angle_beta   90.00
_cell.angle_gamma   90.00
#
_symmetry.space_group_name_H-M   'P 1'
#
loop_
_entity.id
_entity.type
_entity.pdbx_description
1 polymer ?
#
loop_
_entity_poly.entity_id
_entity_poly.type
_entity_poly.pdbx_seq_one_letter_code
_entity_poly.pdbx_strand_id
1 'polypeptide(L)'
;MDKQWQTITGKQVGDSYFQVRHPSGLTILLYPKENSSTTYAILGTRYGSIDNRFQRSDEAAPEEVPEGIAHYLEHKLFESEDGDAFDRFSKTGASANAFTSFETTCYLFSCTDALYESLEILLDFVQAPYFTEETVQKEQGIIGQEIKMYDDDPQWRVMFNYLKAMYHSHPIREDIAGTVESIAKITPDLLYRCYNTFYNLGNMVLALAGNFDAEKVLEVC
;
A
#
# COMPACT_ATOMS: atom_id res chain seq x y z
N MET A 1 -13.63 -10.04 -24.17
CA MET A 1 -14.21 -9.89 -22.82
C MET A 1 -14.81 -8.49 -22.72
N ASP A 2 -16.09 -8.36 -22.40
CA ASP A 2 -16.70 -7.03 -22.24
C ASP A 2 -16.07 -6.33 -21.03
N LYS A 3 -15.14 -5.42 -21.30
CA LYS A 3 -14.58 -4.52 -20.28
C LYS A 3 -15.71 -3.60 -19.84
N GLN A 4 -16.21 -3.74 -18.63
CA GLN A 4 -17.24 -2.84 -18.09
C GLN A 4 -16.61 -1.50 -17.71
N TRP A 5 -16.48 -0.61 -18.70
CA TRP A 5 -16.09 0.78 -18.49
C TRP A 5 -17.30 1.58 -18.02
N GLN A 6 -17.13 2.28 -16.91
CA GLN A 6 -18.09 3.24 -16.45
C GLN A 6 -17.45 4.63 -16.39
N THR A 7 -18.01 5.59 -17.13
CA THR A 7 -17.59 6.98 -16.99
C THR A 7 -18.28 7.60 -15.77
N ILE A 8 -17.48 8.10 -14.85
CA ILE A 8 -17.96 8.81 -13.66
C ILE A 8 -17.65 10.28 -13.85
N THR A 9 -18.67 11.12 -13.80
CA THR A 9 -18.54 12.58 -13.95
C THR A 9 -18.91 13.29 -12.66
N GLY A 10 -17.99 14.12 -12.17
CA GLY A 10 -18.20 14.97 -11.00
C GLY A 10 -19.17 16.10 -11.31
N LYS A 11 -20.33 16.14 -10.63
CA LYS A 11 -21.40 17.13 -10.90
C LYS A 11 -20.98 18.58 -10.65
N GLN A 12 -20.02 18.82 -9.77
CA GLN A 12 -19.60 20.18 -9.39
C GLN A 12 -18.42 20.69 -10.21
N VAL A 13 -17.49 19.83 -10.57
CA VAL A 13 -16.20 20.18 -11.20
C VAL A 13 -16.22 19.90 -12.70
N GLY A 14 -17.15 19.05 -13.18
CA GLY A 14 -17.26 18.67 -14.59
C GLY A 14 -16.20 17.68 -15.06
N ASP A 15 -15.26 17.32 -14.21
CA ASP A 15 -14.22 16.34 -14.51
C ASP A 15 -14.80 14.92 -14.56
N SER A 16 -14.25 14.10 -15.46
CA SER A 16 -14.66 12.71 -15.63
C SER A 16 -13.47 11.77 -15.56
N TYR A 17 -13.67 10.59 -14.96
CA TYR A 17 -12.71 9.50 -14.96
C TYR A 17 -13.40 8.20 -15.34
N PHE A 18 -12.62 7.21 -15.73
CA PHE A 18 -13.12 5.88 -16.04
C PHE A 18 -12.94 4.96 -14.84
N GLN A 19 -13.98 4.22 -14.49
CA GLN A 19 -13.91 3.13 -13.54
C GLN A 19 -14.07 1.81 -14.30
N VAL A 20 -13.15 0.89 -14.09
CA VAL A 20 -13.15 -0.45 -14.67
C VAL A 20 -13.11 -1.47 -13.55
N ARG A 21 -14.00 -2.47 -13.62
CA ARG A 21 -13.90 -3.66 -12.78
C ARG A 21 -13.18 -4.74 -13.56
N HIS A 22 -11.95 -5.03 -13.16
CA HIS A 22 -11.17 -6.07 -13.79
C HIS A 22 -11.69 -7.46 -13.39
N PRO A 23 -11.62 -8.50 -14.26
CA PRO A 23 -12.08 -9.86 -13.93
C PRO A 23 -11.41 -10.49 -12.71
N SER A 24 -10.19 -10.04 -12.34
CA SER A 24 -9.50 -10.45 -11.12
C SER A 24 -10.13 -9.92 -9.81
N GLY A 25 -11.11 -9.00 -9.93
CA GLY A 25 -11.71 -8.29 -8.80
C GLY A 25 -11.12 -6.90 -8.54
N LEU A 26 -9.96 -6.56 -9.13
CA LEU A 26 -9.33 -5.25 -8.99
C LEU A 26 -10.24 -4.14 -9.54
N THR A 27 -10.41 -3.08 -8.76
CA THR A 27 -11.04 -1.85 -9.24
C THR A 27 -9.95 -0.93 -9.80
N ILE A 28 -10.12 -0.48 -11.06
CA ILE A 28 -9.16 0.41 -11.73
C ILE A 28 -9.83 1.74 -12.00
N LEU A 29 -9.21 2.83 -11.57
CA LEU A 29 -9.65 4.20 -11.78
C LEU A 29 -8.67 4.92 -12.69
N LEU A 30 -9.12 5.37 -13.85
CA LEU A 30 -8.27 5.99 -14.86
C LEU A 30 -8.72 7.43 -15.12
N TYR A 31 -7.83 8.37 -14.89
CA TYR A 31 -8.05 9.79 -15.14
C TYR A 31 -7.04 10.34 -16.16
N PRO A 32 -7.27 10.12 -17.48
CA PRO A 32 -6.40 10.62 -18.54
C PRO A 32 -6.42 12.16 -18.57
N LYS A 33 -5.24 12.75 -18.62
CA LYS A 33 -4.99 14.20 -18.76
C LYS A 33 -3.94 14.46 -19.82
N GLU A 34 -4.34 14.72 -21.04
CA GLU A 34 -3.46 14.90 -22.21
C GLU A 34 -2.39 16.00 -22.03
N ASN A 35 -2.68 17.02 -21.23
CA ASN A 35 -1.77 18.15 -20.99
C ASN A 35 -0.88 17.97 -19.76
N SER A 36 -0.89 16.81 -19.12
CA SER A 36 0.00 16.54 -17.98
C SER A 36 1.36 16.05 -18.48
N SER A 37 2.43 16.64 -17.96
CA SER A 37 3.80 16.16 -18.20
C SER A 37 4.20 15.02 -17.28
N THR A 38 3.42 14.75 -16.23
CA THR A 38 3.70 13.71 -15.24
C THR A 38 2.50 12.80 -15.10
N THR A 39 2.75 11.50 -15.03
CA THR A 39 1.74 10.50 -14.68
C THR A 39 2.01 9.98 -13.29
N TYR A 40 0.95 9.82 -12.53
CA TYR A 40 0.94 9.28 -11.17
C TYR A 40 0.12 8.00 -11.14
N ALA A 41 0.66 6.95 -10.56
CA ALA A 41 -0.02 5.69 -10.35
C ALA A 41 0.07 5.28 -8.88
N ILE A 42 -1.04 4.77 -8.34
CA ILE A 42 -1.15 4.31 -6.97
C ILE A 42 -1.96 3.03 -6.89
N LEU A 43 -1.42 2.01 -6.23
CA LEU A 43 -2.09 0.75 -5.91
C LEU A 43 -2.26 0.68 -4.40
N GLY A 44 -3.50 0.67 -3.94
CA GLY A 44 -3.84 0.64 -2.52
C GLY A 44 -4.60 -0.60 -2.14
N THR A 45 -4.32 -1.12 -0.95
CA THR A 45 -5.14 -2.14 -0.29
C THR A 45 -5.89 -1.54 0.90
N ARG A 46 -7.09 -2.05 1.17
CA ARG A 46 -7.86 -1.71 2.37
C ARG A 46 -7.32 -2.52 3.55
N TYR A 47 -6.17 -2.10 4.03
CA TYR A 47 -5.44 -2.66 5.17
C TYR A 47 -4.56 -1.57 5.77
N GLY A 48 -4.73 -1.26 7.04
CA GLY A 48 -3.98 -0.23 7.73
C GLY A 48 -3.69 -0.59 9.18
N SER A 49 -3.16 0.36 9.95
CA SER A 49 -2.71 0.12 11.31
C SER A 49 -3.83 -0.25 12.30
N ILE A 50 -5.09 0.08 11.99
CA ILE A 50 -6.23 -0.29 12.84
C ILE A 50 -6.72 -1.73 12.61
N ASP A 51 -6.27 -2.40 11.56
CA ASP A 51 -6.66 -3.77 11.22
C ASP A 51 -5.77 -4.81 11.94
N ASN A 52 -5.48 -4.57 13.20
CA ASN A 52 -4.62 -5.42 14.03
C ASN A 52 -5.38 -6.60 14.69
N ARG A 53 -6.70 -6.69 14.50
CA ARG A 53 -7.52 -7.81 14.96
C ARG A 53 -8.54 -8.22 13.91
N PHE A 54 -8.39 -9.40 13.35
CA PHE A 54 -9.24 -9.90 12.28
C PHE A 54 -9.48 -11.41 12.40
N GLN A 55 -10.50 -11.88 11.70
CA GLN A 55 -10.86 -13.30 11.62
C GLN A 55 -11.03 -13.67 10.15
N ARG A 56 -10.33 -14.69 9.71
CA ARG A 56 -10.54 -15.28 8.38
C ARG A 56 -11.76 -16.18 8.40
N SER A 57 -12.36 -16.39 7.23
CA SER A 57 -13.58 -17.20 7.10
C SER A 57 -13.39 -18.67 7.48
N ASP A 58 -12.16 -19.17 7.46
CA ASP A 58 -11.78 -20.55 7.81
C ASP A 58 -11.36 -20.71 9.28
N GLU A 59 -11.44 -19.65 10.09
CA GLU A 59 -10.99 -19.63 11.48
C GLU A 59 -12.14 -19.60 12.48
N ALA A 60 -11.94 -20.23 13.63
CA ALA A 60 -12.95 -20.31 14.69
C ALA A 60 -13.05 -19.04 15.55
N ALA A 61 -11.99 -18.23 15.61
CA ALA A 61 -11.89 -17.02 16.43
C ALA A 61 -11.00 -15.97 15.78
N PRO A 62 -11.21 -14.67 16.09
CA PRO A 62 -10.32 -13.62 15.63
C PRO A 62 -8.94 -13.75 16.27
N GLU A 63 -7.92 -13.40 15.51
CA GLU A 63 -6.54 -13.29 15.97
C GLU A 63 -6.13 -11.81 16.07
N GLU A 64 -5.28 -11.51 17.02
CA GLU A 64 -4.67 -10.21 17.21
C GLU A 64 -3.21 -10.29 16.77
N VAL A 65 -2.79 -9.34 15.92
CA VAL A 65 -1.42 -9.24 15.39
C VAL A 65 -0.70 -8.04 16.02
N PRO A 66 0.64 -8.04 16.05
CA PRO A 66 1.41 -6.94 16.63
C PRO A 66 1.11 -5.60 15.97
N GLU A 67 1.06 -4.54 16.77
CA GLU A 67 1.00 -3.15 16.28
C GLU A 67 2.19 -2.86 15.38
N GLY A 68 1.96 -2.08 14.31
CA GLY A 68 2.97 -1.74 13.32
C GLY A 68 3.11 -2.75 12.18
N ILE A 69 2.43 -3.91 12.22
CA ILE A 69 2.59 -4.96 11.20
C ILE A 69 2.18 -4.52 9.79
N ALA A 70 1.18 -3.63 9.65
CA ALA A 70 0.78 -3.10 8.34
C ALA A 70 1.88 -2.24 7.72
N HIS A 71 2.50 -1.36 8.50
CA HIS A 71 3.65 -0.55 8.10
C HIS A 71 4.90 -1.42 7.83
N TYR A 72 5.12 -2.42 8.67
CA TYR A 72 6.20 -3.37 8.46
C TYR A 72 6.05 -4.13 7.13
N LEU A 73 4.83 -4.55 6.81
CA LEU A 73 4.51 -5.22 5.55
C LEU A 73 4.73 -4.31 4.35
N GLU A 74 4.42 -3.00 4.49
CA GLU A 74 4.71 -1.99 3.46
C GLU A 74 6.18 -1.98 3.10
N HIS A 75 7.07 -1.86 4.08
CA HIS A 75 8.52 -1.88 3.89
C HIS A 75 8.98 -3.18 3.20
N LYS A 76 8.48 -4.31 3.70
CA LYS A 76 8.94 -5.63 3.25
C LYS A 76 8.55 -5.98 1.81
N LEU A 77 7.50 -5.39 1.26
CA LEU A 77 7.11 -5.70 -0.12
C LEU A 77 8.07 -5.14 -1.17
N PHE A 78 8.86 -4.12 -0.87
CA PHE A 78 9.88 -3.62 -1.81
C PHE A 78 11.04 -4.60 -2.02
N GLU A 79 11.29 -5.50 -1.08
CA GLU A 79 12.37 -6.48 -1.16
C GLU A 79 11.87 -7.79 -1.77
N SER A 80 12.59 -8.30 -2.78
CA SER A 80 12.36 -9.58 -3.42
C SER A 80 13.62 -10.46 -3.36
N GLU A 81 13.52 -11.72 -3.80
CA GLU A 81 14.68 -12.61 -3.91
C GLU A 81 15.74 -12.04 -4.88
N ASP A 82 15.30 -11.36 -5.93
CA ASP A 82 16.15 -10.82 -7.00
C ASP A 82 16.63 -9.38 -6.73
N GLY A 83 16.27 -8.76 -5.60
CA GLY A 83 16.67 -7.41 -5.23
C GLY A 83 15.52 -6.51 -4.80
N ASP A 84 15.75 -5.19 -4.87
CA ASP A 84 14.84 -4.16 -4.41
C ASP A 84 14.03 -3.56 -5.57
N ALA A 85 12.73 -3.31 -5.39
CA ALA A 85 11.88 -2.68 -6.38
C ALA A 85 12.33 -1.25 -6.71
N PHE A 86 12.95 -0.52 -5.78
CA PHE A 86 13.53 0.81 -6.05
C PHE A 86 14.64 0.76 -7.11
N ASP A 87 15.44 -0.30 -7.15
CA ASP A 87 16.46 -0.50 -8.18
C ASP A 87 15.85 -0.70 -9.58
N ARG A 88 14.67 -1.32 -9.64
CA ARG A 88 13.89 -1.46 -10.89
C ARG A 88 13.33 -0.10 -11.34
N PHE A 89 12.70 0.66 -10.43
CA PHE A 89 12.18 1.99 -10.71
C PHE A 89 13.27 2.99 -11.13
N SER A 90 14.46 2.90 -10.56
CA SER A 90 15.59 3.76 -10.95
C SER A 90 15.96 3.62 -12.42
N LYS A 91 15.77 2.43 -13.02
CA LYS A 91 16.04 2.17 -14.45
C LYS A 91 15.00 2.81 -15.37
N THR A 92 13.76 3.00 -14.90
CA THR A 92 12.70 3.69 -15.66
C THR A 92 12.70 5.20 -15.43
N GLY A 93 13.46 5.68 -14.44
CA GLY A 93 13.45 7.09 -14.02
C GLY A 93 12.21 7.51 -13.24
N ALA A 94 11.37 6.56 -12.85
CA ALA A 94 10.21 6.83 -12.01
C ALA A 94 10.62 7.04 -10.55
N SER A 95 9.89 7.92 -9.85
CA SER A 95 10.04 8.13 -8.41
C SER A 95 8.97 7.32 -7.69
N ALA A 96 9.37 6.24 -7.02
CA ALA A 96 8.49 5.37 -6.25
C ALA A 96 8.43 5.79 -4.78
N ASN A 97 7.29 5.47 -4.14
CA ASN A 97 7.08 5.66 -2.71
C ASN A 97 5.97 4.72 -2.22
N ALA A 98 5.77 4.65 -0.91
CA ALA A 98 4.62 4.01 -0.28
C ALA A 98 4.23 4.76 0.99
N PHE A 99 3.07 4.43 1.52
CA PHE A 99 2.65 4.88 2.84
C PHE A 99 1.61 3.94 3.44
N THR A 100 1.64 3.83 4.75
CA THR A 100 0.61 3.18 5.56
C THR A 100 -0.15 4.24 6.36
N SER A 101 -1.47 4.15 6.33
CA SER A 101 -2.37 4.96 7.14
C SER A 101 -3.15 4.10 8.15
N PHE A 102 -4.15 4.68 8.78
CA PHE A 102 -5.02 3.92 9.69
C PHE A 102 -5.82 2.82 8.98
N GLU A 103 -6.27 3.05 7.75
CA GLU A 103 -7.20 2.16 7.04
C GLU A 103 -6.65 1.61 5.72
N THR A 104 -5.53 2.14 5.21
CA THR A 104 -4.98 1.77 3.90
C THR A 104 -3.48 1.72 3.90
N THR A 105 -2.92 0.82 3.08
CA THR A 105 -1.51 0.82 2.67
C THR A 105 -1.48 1.00 1.16
N CYS A 106 -0.64 1.92 0.68
CA CYS A 106 -0.57 2.32 -0.71
C CYS A 106 0.88 2.31 -1.21
N TYR A 107 1.06 1.83 -2.44
CA TYR A 107 2.30 1.83 -3.20
C TYR A 107 2.10 2.68 -4.42
N LEU A 108 3.05 3.54 -4.75
CA LEU A 108 2.86 4.54 -5.79
C LEU A 108 4.14 4.87 -6.53
N PHE A 109 3.99 5.41 -7.72
CA PHE A 109 5.08 6.09 -8.41
C PHE A 109 4.58 7.30 -9.19
N SER A 110 5.50 8.20 -9.50
CA SER A 110 5.32 9.26 -10.50
C SER A 110 6.41 9.14 -11.56
N CYS A 111 6.04 9.39 -12.81
CA CYS A 111 6.98 9.35 -13.93
C CYS A 111 6.63 10.39 -14.99
N THR A 112 7.62 10.76 -15.80
CA THR A 112 7.46 11.57 -17.01
C THR A 112 7.58 10.72 -18.27
N ASP A 113 8.14 9.54 -18.16
CA ASP A 113 8.36 8.57 -19.23
C ASP A 113 8.27 7.14 -18.68
N ALA A 114 8.36 6.12 -19.54
CA ALA A 114 8.38 4.69 -19.19
C ALA A 114 7.23 4.29 -18.23
N LEU A 115 6.02 4.83 -18.46
CA LEU A 115 4.85 4.57 -17.61
C LEU A 115 4.51 3.09 -17.52
N TYR A 116 4.46 2.39 -18.66
CA TYR A 116 3.96 1.01 -18.69
C TYR A 116 4.95 0.05 -18.02
N GLU A 117 6.24 0.25 -18.22
CA GLU A 117 7.30 -0.50 -17.54
C GLU A 117 7.28 -0.24 -16.03
N SER A 118 7.04 1.00 -15.63
CA SER A 118 6.91 1.37 -14.21
C SER A 118 5.64 0.78 -13.58
N LEU A 119 4.54 0.69 -14.36
CA LEU A 119 3.30 0.06 -13.92
C LEU A 119 3.47 -1.45 -13.75
N GLU A 120 4.16 -2.12 -14.67
CA GLU A 120 4.53 -3.54 -14.51
C GLU A 120 5.33 -3.77 -13.23
N ILE A 121 6.33 -2.91 -12.93
CA ILE A 121 7.10 -3.01 -11.69
C ILE A 121 6.19 -2.89 -10.47
N LEU A 122 5.27 -1.90 -10.45
CA LEU A 122 4.33 -1.70 -9.34
C LEU A 122 3.44 -2.93 -9.11
N LEU A 123 2.88 -3.47 -10.17
CA LEU A 123 1.99 -4.63 -10.10
C LEU A 123 2.75 -5.90 -9.70
N ASP A 124 3.97 -6.08 -10.20
CA ASP A 124 4.80 -7.25 -9.91
C ASP A 124 5.17 -7.33 -8.43
N PHE A 125 5.84 -6.29 -7.90
CA PHE A 125 6.41 -6.39 -6.56
C PHE A 125 5.33 -6.47 -5.46
N VAL A 126 4.19 -5.79 -5.65
CA VAL A 126 3.08 -5.87 -4.68
C VAL A 126 2.43 -7.26 -4.67
N GLN A 127 2.52 -8.03 -5.75
CA GLN A 127 1.97 -9.37 -5.87
C GLN A 127 2.98 -10.50 -5.59
N ALA A 128 4.25 -10.18 -5.35
CA ALA A 128 5.33 -11.16 -5.15
C ALA A 128 6.00 -11.02 -3.76
N PRO A 129 5.27 -11.33 -2.67
CA PRO A 129 5.81 -11.18 -1.32
C PRO A 129 6.98 -12.14 -1.08
N TYR A 130 8.06 -11.62 -0.49
CA TYR A 130 9.25 -12.38 -0.13
C TYR A 130 9.68 -12.04 1.30
N PHE A 131 9.35 -12.92 2.25
CA PHE A 131 9.64 -12.73 3.66
C PHE A 131 10.43 -13.93 4.20
N THR A 132 11.65 -13.69 4.64
CA THR A 132 12.51 -14.67 5.31
C THR A 132 12.87 -14.17 6.71
N GLU A 133 13.27 -15.07 7.60
CA GLU A 133 13.72 -14.68 8.94
C GLU A 133 14.85 -13.64 8.89
N GLU A 134 15.80 -13.81 8.00
CA GLU A 134 16.95 -12.90 7.83
C GLU A 134 16.49 -11.51 7.39
N THR A 135 15.64 -11.42 6.35
CA THR A 135 15.20 -10.14 5.80
C THR A 135 14.23 -9.42 6.74
N VAL A 136 13.40 -10.16 7.47
CA VAL A 136 12.53 -9.59 8.51
C VAL A 136 13.36 -9.05 9.66
N GLN A 137 14.35 -9.78 10.15
CA GLN A 137 15.19 -9.30 11.25
C GLN A 137 16.00 -8.06 10.87
N LYS A 138 16.49 -7.99 9.63
CA LYS A 138 17.18 -6.80 9.10
C LYS A 138 16.28 -5.57 9.11
N GLU A 139 15.05 -5.71 8.60
CA GLU A 139 14.08 -4.61 8.50
C GLU A 139 13.63 -4.10 9.88
N GLN A 140 13.56 -4.99 10.86
CA GLN A 140 13.24 -4.62 12.25
C GLN A 140 14.18 -3.55 12.79
N GLY A 141 15.47 -3.61 12.45
CA GLY A 141 16.45 -2.61 12.84
C GLY A 141 16.19 -1.25 12.18
N ILE A 142 15.79 -1.24 10.91
CA ILE A 142 15.49 -0.02 10.13
C ILE A 142 14.24 0.66 10.69
N ILE A 143 13.13 -0.06 10.80
CA ILE A 143 11.87 0.44 11.34
C ILE A 143 12.04 0.89 12.80
N GLY A 144 12.86 0.18 13.59
CA GLY A 144 13.19 0.59 14.95
C GLY A 144 13.89 1.94 15.06
N GLN A 145 14.69 2.36 14.05
CA GLN A 145 15.25 3.70 13.99
C GLN A 145 14.20 4.74 13.55
N GLU A 146 13.33 4.38 12.63
CA GLU A 146 12.22 5.25 12.20
C GLU A 146 11.25 5.54 13.34
N ILE A 147 10.88 4.56 14.14
CA ILE A 147 10.05 4.75 15.36
C ILE A 147 10.69 5.77 16.29
N LYS A 148 12.00 5.70 16.52
CA LYS A 148 12.72 6.67 17.36
C LYS A 148 12.69 8.08 16.77
N MET A 149 12.75 8.20 15.43
CA MET A 149 12.61 9.50 14.74
C MET A 149 11.22 10.11 14.98
N TYR A 150 10.16 9.32 14.89
CA TYR A 150 8.79 9.76 15.20
C TYR A 150 8.62 10.12 16.67
N ASP A 151 9.29 9.44 17.58
CA ASP A 151 9.27 9.77 19.01
C ASP A 151 9.86 11.16 19.30
N ASP A 152 10.77 11.64 18.47
CA ASP A 152 11.38 12.97 18.56
C ASP A 152 10.57 14.05 17.80
N ASP A 153 9.53 13.69 17.03
CA ASP A 153 8.67 14.64 16.30
C ASP A 153 7.53 15.17 17.21
N PRO A 154 7.51 16.47 17.55
CA PRO A 154 6.49 17.04 18.42
C PRO A 154 5.07 16.97 17.84
N GLN A 155 4.90 17.08 16.49
CA GLN A 155 3.59 17.03 15.85
C GLN A 155 3.03 15.61 15.89
N TRP A 156 3.87 14.61 15.61
CA TRP A 156 3.51 13.20 15.73
C TRP A 156 3.11 12.84 17.15
N ARG A 157 3.89 13.27 18.14
CA ARG A 157 3.61 13.06 19.57
C ARG A 157 2.31 13.69 20.01
N VAL A 158 2.03 14.93 19.59
CA VAL A 158 0.76 15.61 19.91
C VAL A 158 -0.41 14.86 19.31
N MET A 159 -0.34 14.43 18.03
CA MET A 159 -1.40 13.69 17.37
C MET A 159 -1.73 12.39 18.12
N PHE A 160 -0.74 11.54 18.39
CA PHE A 160 -1.00 10.27 19.07
C PHE A 160 -1.38 10.44 20.54
N ASN A 161 -0.84 11.41 21.27
CA ASN A 161 -1.30 11.71 22.63
C ASN A 161 -2.76 12.18 22.64
N TYR A 162 -3.17 12.96 21.64
CA TYR A 162 -4.56 13.38 21.47
C TYR A 162 -5.48 12.18 21.18
N LEU A 163 -5.10 11.29 20.25
CA LEU A 163 -5.85 10.07 19.94
C LEU A 163 -5.96 9.15 21.16
N LYS A 164 -4.87 8.97 21.91
CA LYS A 164 -4.87 8.18 23.16
C LYS A 164 -5.78 8.77 24.22
N ALA A 165 -5.91 10.08 24.27
CA ALA A 165 -6.82 10.76 25.22
C ALA A 165 -8.29 10.65 24.80
N MET A 166 -8.57 10.64 23.47
CA MET A 166 -9.94 10.57 22.93
C MET A 166 -10.50 9.13 22.91
N TYR A 167 -9.68 8.15 22.60
CA TYR A 167 -10.14 6.77 22.40
C TYR A 167 -9.63 5.87 23.51
N HIS A 168 -10.54 5.12 24.13
CA HIS A 168 -10.19 4.23 25.22
C HIS A 168 -9.67 2.85 24.73
N SER A 169 -10.35 2.27 23.74
CA SER A 169 -10.06 0.90 23.28
C SER A 169 -9.96 0.77 21.74
N HIS A 170 -10.15 1.86 20.98
CA HIS A 170 -10.05 1.80 19.52
C HIS A 170 -8.58 1.76 19.09
N PRO A 171 -8.18 0.90 18.13
CA PRO A 171 -6.78 0.76 17.70
C PRO A 171 -6.17 2.02 17.05
N ILE A 172 -6.98 3.01 16.65
CA ILE A 172 -6.50 4.31 16.15
C ILE A 172 -5.59 5.06 17.16
N ARG A 173 -5.65 4.67 18.42
CA ARG A 173 -4.79 5.23 19.48
C ARG A 173 -3.36 4.72 19.45
N GLU A 174 -3.11 3.63 18.74
CA GLU A 174 -1.78 3.05 18.60
C GLU A 174 -1.04 3.68 17.40
N ASP A 175 0.28 3.78 17.51
CA ASP A 175 1.11 4.38 16.46
C ASP A 175 1.08 3.49 15.19
N ILE A 176 1.06 4.12 14.01
CA ILE A 176 1.03 3.40 12.74
C ILE A 176 2.26 2.51 12.59
N ALA A 177 3.42 2.98 13.00
CA ALA A 177 4.67 2.22 12.98
C ALA A 177 4.78 1.20 14.12
N GLY A 178 3.86 1.24 15.10
CA GLY A 178 3.94 0.44 16.31
C GLY A 178 4.99 0.93 17.29
N THR A 179 5.52 0.01 18.09
CA THR A 179 6.62 0.24 19.02
C THR A 179 7.76 -0.74 18.74
N VAL A 180 8.97 -0.44 19.23
CA VAL A 180 10.12 -1.36 19.11
C VAL A 180 9.79 -2.75 19.67
N GLU A 181 9.02 -2.79 20.78
CA GLU A 181 8.61 -4.02 21.44
C GLU A 181 7.53 -4.78 20.65
N SER A 182 6.62 -4.07 19.96
CA SER A 182 5.59 -4.73 19.14
C SER A 182 6.16 -5.28 17.86
N ILE A 183 7.00 -4.51 17.13
CA ILE A 183 7.62 -4.98 15.89
C ILE A 183 8.61 -6.12 16.11
N ALA A 184 9.20 -6.25 17.31
CA ALA A 184 10.06 -7.37 17.67
C ALA A 184 9.35 -8.74 17.68
N LYS A 185 8.02 -8.75 17.68
CA LYS A 185 7.20 -9.96 17.66
C LYS A 185 6.76 -10.35 16.24
N ILE A 186 7.06 -9.52 15.25
CA ILE A 186 6.68 -9.76 13.85
C ILE A 186 7.58 -10.84 13.26
N THR A 187 6.95 -11.85 12.66
CA THR A 187 7.60 -12.99 12.01
C THR A 187 7.19 -13.06 10.54
N PRO A 188 7.96 -13.78 9.69
CA PRO A 188 7.55 -14.05 8.31
C PRO A 188 6.14 -14.65 8.21
N ASP A 189 5.79 -15.58 9.08
CA ASP A 189 4.46 -16.23 9.09
C ASP A 189 3.34 -15.23 9.34
N LEU A 190 3.52 -14.29 10.27
CA LEU A 190 2.55 -13.22 10.53
C LEU A 190 2.44 -12.26 9.35
N LEU A 191 3.54 -11.91 8.69
CA LEU A 191 3.53 -11.07 7.49
C LEU A 191 2.80 -11.77 6.34
N TYR A 192 3.11 -13.04 6.05
CA TYR A 192 2.39 -13.82 5.04
C TYR A 192 0.90 -13.97 5.39
N ARG A 193 0.56 -14.13 6.66
CA ARG A 193 -0.82 -14.20 7.10
C ARG A 193 -1.58 -12.91 6.80
N CYS A 194 -1.04 -11.75 7.17
CA CYS A 194 -1.64 -10.46 6.88
C CYS A 194 -1.72 -10.21 5.36
N TYR A 195 -0.65 -10.49 4.63
CA TYR A 195 -0.61 -10.37 3.19
C TYR A 195 -1.72 -11.20 2.53
N ASN A 196 -1.79 -12.49 2.82
CA ASN A 196 -2.79 -13.40 2.24
C ASN A 196 -4.24 -13.04 2.63
N THR A 197 -4.43 -12.29 3.71
CA THR A 197 -5.76 -11.85 4.15
C THR A 197 -6.20 -10.58 3.44
N PHE A 198 -5.32 -9.59 3.30
CA PHE A 198 -5.70 -8.25 2.88
C PHE A 198 -5.25 -7.87 1.47
N TYR A 199 -4.18 -8.47 0.93
CA TYR A 199 -3.64 -8.18 -0.40
C TYR A 199 -4.25 -9.07 -1.48
N ASN A 200 -5.57 -9.09 -1.54
CA ASN A 200 -6.29 -9.72 -2.64
C ASN A 200 -6.88 -8.64 -3.54
N LEU A 201 -6.89 -8.88 -4.84
CA LEU A 201 -7.27 -7.89 -5.85
C LEU A 201 -8.69 -7.35 -5.67
N GLY A 202 -9.60 -8.14 -5.07
CA GLY A 202 -10.96 -7.70 -4.71
C GLY A 202 -11.00 -6.66 -3.58
N ASN A 203 -9.93 -6.56 -2.77
CA ASN A 203 -9.74 -5.59 -1.70
C ASN A 203 -8.84 -4.41 -2.11
N MET A 204 -8.43 -4.35 -3.39
CA MET A 204 -7.44 -3.39 -3.88
C MET A 204 -8.02 -2.46 -4.95
N VAL A 205 -7.41 -1.28 -5.05
CA VAL A 205 -7.74 -0.27 -6.06
C VAL A 205 -6.45 0.23 -6.70
N LEU A 206 -6.41 0.21 -8.03
CA LEU A 206 -5.38 0.87 -8.82
C LEU A 206 -5.95 2.18 -9.36
N ALA A 207 -5.27 3.30 -9.14
CA ALA A 207 -5.67 4.59 -9.71
C ALA A 207 -4.51 5.25 -10.46
N LEU A 208 -4.80 5.76 -11.66
CA LEU A 208 -3.84 6.49 -12.48
C LEU A 208 -4.41 7.86 -12.86
N ALA A 209 -3.54 8.88 -12.80
CA ALA A 209 -3.84 10.23 -13.30
C ALA A 209 -2.64 10.75 -14.09
N GLY A 210 -2.86 11.27 -15.31
CA GLY A 210 -1.81 11.80 -16.17
C GLY A 210 -2.04 11.57 -17.65
N ASN A 211 -0.98 11.68 -18.43
CA ASN A 211 -1.05 11.49 -19.89
C ASN A 211 -0.75 10.02 -20.24
N PHE A 212 -1.77 9.26 -20.58
CA PHE A 212 -1.65 7.85 -20.95
C PHE A 212 -2.82 7.38 -21.79
N ASP A 213 -2.60 6.28 -22.50
CA ASP A 213 -3.61 5.51 -23.17
C ASP A 213 -4.26 4.53 -22.19
N ALA A 214 -5.55 4.71 -21.94
CA ALA A 214 -6.27 3.91 -20.96
C ALA A 214 -6.41 2.42 -21.37
N GLU A 215 -6.46 2.11 -22.66
CA GLU A 215 -6.52 0.71 -23.13
C GLU A 215 -5.19 0.00 -22.88
N LYS A 216 -4.07 0.69 -23.17
CA LYS A 216 -2.74 0.13 -22.89
C LYS A 216 -2.49 -0.11 -21.40
N VAL A 217 -3.00 0.78 -20.51
CA VAL A 217 -2.94 0.52 -19.05
C VAL A 217 -3.66 -0.77 -18.70
N LEU A 218 -4.82 -1.04 -19.30
CA LEU A 218 -5.57 -2.28 -19.04
C LEU A 218 -4.96 -3.53 -19.70
N GLU A 219 -4.09 -3.37 -20.68
CA GLU A 219 -3.32 -4.49 -21.25
C GLU A 219 -2.19 -4.93 -20.32
N VAL A 220 -1.65 -3.99 -19.53
CA VAL A 220 -0.63 -4.26 -18.50
C VAL A 220 -1.25 -4.90 -17.25
N CYS A 221 -2.52 -4.60 -16.94
CA CYS A 221 -3.22 -5.14 -15.75
C CYS A 221 -3.81 -6.53 -15.98
#